data_9b2f590d599230c3fa12e94d7627d4d9
#
_entry.id   9b2f590d599230c3fa12e94d7627d4d9
#
_cell.length_a   1.000
_cell.length_b   1.000
_cell.length_c   1.000
_cell.angle_alpha   90.00
_cell.angle_beta   90.00
_cell.angle_gamma   90.00
#
_symmetry.space_group_name_H-M   'P 1'
#
loop_
_entity.id
_entity.type
_entity.pdbx_description
1 polymer ?
#
loop_
_entity_poly.entity_id
_entity_poly.type
_entity_poly.pdbx_seq_one_letter_code
_entity_poly.pdbx_strand_id
1 'polypeptide(L)'
;DLEEHGPHEMHRRLKALDPVAASRIIPENGRRSVRAIEIITLTGEPFAAALPDEPEDWQPVLEIGVNGSRDDLVLRLEQRVHKMWQLGLVEEARELIPHGIREGKTSSRAIGYSQALAQIDGEFTEAEAIADTVRLTQKYARRQMSWFRRDNRIQWLDYQDDQMNSKAAHLVSEWLGL
;
A
#
# COMPACT_ATOMS: atom_id res chain seq x y z
N ASP A 1 17.32 -15.26 11.56
CA ASP A 1 17.95 -15.82 10.33
C ASP A 1 18.21 -14.79 9.23
N LEU A 2 17.21 -13.93 8.87
CA LEU A 2 17.41 -12.92 7.79
C LEU A 2 18.46 -11.85 8.17
N GLU A 3 18.46 -11.40 9.41
CA GLU A 3 19.42 -10.41 9.92
C GLU A 3 20.83 -10.99 10.05
N GLU A 4 20.93 -12.28 10.33
CA GLU A 4 22.19 -13.00 10.52
C GLU A 4 22.82 -13.46 9.21
N HIS A 5 22.01 -13.97 8.29
CA HIS A 5 22.51 -14.64 7.07
C HIS A 5 22.27 -13.84 5.79
N GLY A 6 21.45 -12.80 5.85
CA GLY A 6 21.14 -11.95 4.71
C GLY A 6 20.15 -12.55 3.69
N PRO A 7 19.69 -11.72 2.73
CA PRO A 7 18.63 -12.11 1.81
C PRO A 7 19.02 -13.21 0.81
N HIS A 8 20.26 -13.21 0.33
CA HIS A 8 20.73 -14.18 -0.66
C HIS A 8 20.80 -15.60 -0.08
N GLU A 9 21.22 -15.74 1.18
CA GLU A 9 21.24 -17.03 1.85
C GLU A 9 19.84 -17.56 2.09
N MET A 10 18.89 -16.70 2.49
CA MET A 10 17.49 -17.10 2.62
C MET A 10 16.90 -17.55 1.27
N HIS A 11 17.24 -16.86 0.20
CA HIS A 11 16.83 -17.27 -1.15
C HIS A 11 17.44 -18.61 -1.57
N ARG A 12 18.72 -18.87 -1.23
CA ARG A 12 19.37 -20.14 -1.48
C ARG A 12 18.70 -21.31 -0.73
N ARG A 13 18.34 -21.10 0.55
CA ARG A 13 17.57 -22.07 1.35
C ARG A 13 16.20 -22.33 0.75
N LEU A 14 15.49 -21.27 0.34
CA LEU A 14 14.21 -21.42 -0.36
C LEU A 14 14.36 -22.24 -1.63
N LYS A 15 15.41 -21.97 -2.42
CA LYS A 15 15.67 -22.71 -3.67
C LYS A 15 15.89 -24.20 -3.44
N ALA A 16 16.47 -24.60 -2.30
CA ALA A 16 16.64 -26.01 -1.93
C ALA A 16 15.31 -26.66 -1.51
N LEU A 17 14.38 -25.89 -0.91
CA LEU A 17 13.07 -26.39 -0.46
C LEU A 17 12.00 -26.37 -1.58
N ASP A 18 11.95 -25.27 -2.33
CA ASP A 18 10.99 -25.01 -3.39
C ASP A 18 11.64 -24.21 -4.53
N PRO A 19 12.22 -24.88 -5.53
CA PRO A 19 12.85 -24.23 -6.68
C PRO A 19 11.87 -23.36 -7.49
N VAL A 20 10.58 -23.73 -7.53
CA VAL A 20 9.55 -23.01 -8.27
C VAL A 20 9.25 -21.69 -7.58
N ALA A 21 9.03 -21.69 -6.28
CA ALA A 21 8.87 -20.46 -5.51
C ALA A 21 10.10 -19.55 -5.61
N ALA A 22 11.31 -20.12 -5.51
CA ALA A 22 12.55 -19.35 -5.64
C ALA A 22 12.69 -18.68 -7.01
N SER A 23 12.26 -19.32 -8.09
CA SER A 23 12.31 -18.73 -9.43
C SER A 23 11.42 -17.48 -9.60
N ARG A 24 10.41 -17.31 -8.74
CA ARG A 24 9.44 -16.21 -8.75
C ARG A 24 9.75 -15.10 -7.73
N ILE A 25 10.76 -15.31 -6.90
CA ILE A 25 11.18 -14.36 -5.86
C ILE A 25 12.61 -13.91 -6.17
N ILE A 26 12.81 -12.60 -6.28
CA ILE A 26 14.16 -12.07 -6.49
C ILE A 26 15.04 -12.28 -5.25
N PRO A 27 16.34 -12.62 -5.42
CA PRO A 27 17.25 -12.95 -4.30
C PRO A 27 17.35 -11.87 -3.22
N GLU A 28 17.21 -10.60 -3.60
CA GLU A 28 17.26 -9.45 -2.72
C GLU A 28 16.03 -9.33 -1.81
N ASN A 29 14.94 -10.02 -2.16
CA ASN A 29 13.70 -9.99 -1.36
C ASN A 29 13.74 -11.04 -0.23
N GLY A 30 14.66 -10.86 0.71
CA GLY A 30 14.85 -11.77 1.84
C GLY A 30 13.60 -12.00 2.68
N ARG A 31 12.76 -10.96 2.87
CA ARG A 31 11.51 -11.10 3.63
C ARG A 31 10.54 -12.06 2.96
N ARG A 32 10.42 -12.01 1.64
CA ARG A 32 9.54 -12.91 0.89
C ARG A 32 10.10 -14.34 0.87
N SER A 33 11.42 -14.50 0.78
CA SER A 33 12.09 -15.80 0.89
C SER A 33 11.86 -16.44 2.27
N VAL A 34 12.04 -15.66 3.35
CA VAL A 34 11.76 -16.15 4.72
C VAL A 34 10.29 -16.54 4.87
N ARG A 35 9.35 -15.72 4.40
CA ARG A 35 7.93 -16.04 4.47
C ARG A 35 7.57 -17.32 3.71
N ALA A 36 8.17 -17.55 2.56
CA ALA A 36 8.00 -18.80 1.82
C ALA A 36 8.53 -20.01 2.60
N ILE A 37 9.74 -19.90 3.18
CA ILE A 37 10.33 -20.95 4.02
C ILE A 37 9.44 -21.25 5.24
N GLU A 38 8.94 -20.21 5.92
CA GLU A 38 8.03 -20.37 7.06
C GLU A 38 6.78 -21.18 6.69
N ILE A 39 6.14 -20.81 5.57
CA ILE A 39 4.92 -21.49 5.11
C ILE A 39 5.23 -22.96 4.81
N ILE A 40 6.28 -23.26 4.03
CA ILE A 40 6.67 -24.63 3.71
C ILE A 40 6.97 -25.42 5.01
N THR A 41 7.67 -24.82 5.95
CA THR A 41 8.03 -25.47 7.22
C THR A 41 6.80 -25.78 8.09
N LEU A 42 5.80 -24.89 8.11
CA LEU A 42 4.61 -25.02 8.94
C LEU A 42 3.55 -25.95 8.30
N THR A 43 3.43 -25.92 6.99
CA THR A 43 2.35 -26.63 6.28
C THR A 43 2.82 -27.94 5.65
N GLY A 44 4.10 -28.08 5.36
CA GLY A 44 4.65 -29.17 4.54
C GLY A 44 4.34 -29.06 3.03
N GLU A 45 3.63 -27.99 2.62
CA GLU A 45 3.20 -27.78 1.25
C GLU A 45 4.07 -26.74 0.52
N PRO A 46 4.23 -26.86 -0.81
CA PRO A 46 4.95 -25.85 -1.58
C PRO A 46 4.36 -24.46 -1.42
N PHE A 47 5.23 -23.44 -1.43
CA PHE A 47 4.79 -22.07 -1.36
C PHE A 47 4.19 -21.60 -2.68
N ALA A 48 2.88 -21.35 -2.72
CA ALA A 48 2.21 -20.74 -3.85
C ALA A 48 2.66 -19.26 -3.99
N ALA A 49 3.81 -19.06 -4.63
CA ALA A 49 4.44 -17.73 -4.76
C ALA A 49 3.69 -16.78 -5.71
N ALA A 50 2.71 -17.27 -6.44
CA ALA A 50 1.85 -16.47 -7.32
C ALA A 50 0.47 -16.29 -6.69
N LEU A 51 -0.11 -15.11 -6.90
CA LEU A 51 -1.56 -14.98 -6.85
C LEU A 51 -2.15 -15.93 -7.90
N PRO A 52 -3.34 -16.50 -7.68
CA PRO A 52 -4.05 -17.25 -8.71
C PRO A 52 -4.07 -16.45 -10.01
N ASP A 53 -3.97 -17.13 -11.14
CA ASP A 53 -3.99 -16.50 -12.47
C ASP A 53 -5.31 -15.74 -12.69
N GLU A 54 -6.39 -16.27 -12.14
CA GLU A 54 -7.68 -15.60 -12.03
C GLU A 54 -8.09 -15.55 -10.55
N PRO A 55 -8.48 -14.37 -10.04
CA PRO A 55 -8.96 -14.26 -8.66
C PRO A 55 -10.31 -14.95 -8.53
N GLU A 56 -10.41 -15.87 -7.59
CA GLU A 56 -11.67 -16.50 -7.20
C GLU A 56 -12.21 -15.86 -5.93
N ASP A 57 -13.47 -15.42 -5.99
CA ASP A 57 -14.15 -14.90 -4.83
C ASP A 57 -14.60 -16.04 -3.93
N TRP A 58 -14.26 -15.98 -2.64
CA TRP A 58 -14.72 -16.95 -1.64
C TRP A 58 -16.23 -16.81 -1.33
N GLN A 59 -16.84 -15.71 -1.74
CA GLN A 59 -18.28 -15.42 -1.69
C GLN A 59 -18.63 -14.45 -2.81
N PRO A 60 -19.91 -14.33 -3.22
CA PRO A 60 -20.32 -13.32 -4.19
C PRO A 60 -19.93 -11.90 -3.74
N VAL A 61 -19.31 -11.16 -4.63
CA VAL A 61 -18.79 -9.79 -4.37
C VAL A 61 -19.14 -8.88 -5.53
N LEU A 62 -19.56 -7.65 -5.23
CA LEU A 62 -19.61 -6.55 -6.18
C LEU A 62 -18.53 -5.54 -5.82
N GLU A 63 -17.57 -5.35 -6.72
CA GLU A 63 -16.49 -4.37 -6.54
C GLU A 63 -16.77 -3.11 -7.34
N ILE A 64 -16.93 -1.96 -6.65
CA ILE A 64 -17.12 -0.65 -7.27
C ILE A 64 -15.89 0.19 -6.99
N GLY A 65 -15.21 0.62 -8.04
CA GLY A 65 -14.06 1.54 -7.96
C GLY A 65 -14.48 2.96 -8.29
N VAL A 66 -13.90 3.93 -7.59
CA VAL A 66 -14.09 5.35 -7.91
C VAL A 66 -12.81 5.89 -8.54
N ASN A 67 -12.93 6.47 -9.71
CA ASN A 67 -11.82 7.04 -10.48
C ASN A 67 -12.19 8.45 -10.97
N GLY A 68 -11.25 9.14 -11.62
CA GLY A 68 -11.46 10.43 -12.24
C GLY A 68 -10.18 10.98 -12.87
N SER A 69 -10.16 12.27 -13.18
CA SER A 69 -9.02 12.93 -13.76
C SER A 69 -7.78 12.82 -12.86
N ARG A 70 -6.66 12.40 -13.45
CA ARG A 70 -5.38 12.30 -12.73
C ARG A 70 -4.88 13.66 -12.26
N ASP A 71 -5.04 14.68 -13.09
CA ASP A 71 -4.53 16.02 -12.79
C ASP A 71 -5.29 16.62 -11.60
N ASP A 72 -6.61 16.38 -11.56
CA ASP A 72 -7.45 16.80 -10.46
C ASP A 72 -7.12 16.04 -9.16
N LEU A 73 -6.86 14.73 -9.25
CA LEU A 73 -6.40 13.95 -8.10
C LEU A 73 -5.07 14.48 -7.55
N VAL A 74 -4.11 14.79 -8.42
CA VAL A 74 -2.81 15.34 -8.04
C VAL A 74 -2.98 16.67 -7.27
N LEU A 75 -3.81 17.58 -7.79
CA LEU A 75 -4.11 18.85 -7.15
C LEU A 75 -4.77 18.67 -5.77
N ARG A 76 -5.75 17.78 -5.68
CA ARG A 76 -6.42 17.47 -4.40
C ARG A 76 -5.48 16.86 -3.36
N LEU A 77 -4.57 15.98 -3.78
CA LEU A 77 -3.56 15.40 -2.90
C LEU A 77 -2.61 16.46 -2.34
N GLU A 78 -2.17 17.39 -3.19
CA GLU A 78 -1.33 18.51 -2.77
C GLU A 78 -2.06 19.42 -1.76
N GLN A 79 -3.28 19.85 -2.08
CA GLN A 79 -4.11 20.64 -1.17
C GLN A 79 -4.36 19.93 0.16
N ARG A 80 -4.58 18.63 0.14
CA ARG A 80 -4.76 17.81 1.34
C ARG A 80 -3.50 17.83 2.21
N VAL A 81 -2.31 17.69 1.63
CA VAL A 81 -1.06 17.72 2.37
C VAL A 81 -0.84 19.10 3.03
N HIS A 82 -1.02 20.18 2.28
CA HIS A 82 -0.94 21.52 2.86
C HIS A 82 -1.92 21.70 4.04
N LYS A 83 -3.15 21.20 3.88
CA LYS A 83 -4.16 21.25 4.95
C LYS A 83 -3.74 20.43 6.18
N MET A 84 -3.08 19.29 6.01
CA MET A 84 -2.56 18.49 7.14
C MET A 84 -1.56 19.29 7.98
N TRP A 85 -0.62 20.00 7.36
CA TRP A 85 0.32 20.89 8.07
C TRP A 85 -0.40 22.03 8.79
N GLN A 86 -1.32 22.71 8.09
CA GLN A 86 -2.13 23.78 8.68
C GLN A 86 -2.98 23.33 9.88
N LEU A 87 -3.42 22.07 9.90
CA LEU A 87 -4.21 21.49 10.98
C LEU A 87 -3.36 20.93 12.13
N GLY A 88 -2.04 21.06 12.07
CA GLY A 88 -1.15 20.75 13.19
C GLY A 88 -0.54 19.35 13.15
N LEU A 89 -0.32 18.76 11.97
CA LEU A 89 0.32 17.44 11.86
C LEU A 89 1.68 17.38 12.57
N VAL A 90 2.46 18.48 12.57
CA VAL A 90 3.78 18.53 13.19
C VAL A 90 3.65 18.48 14.72
N GLU A 91 2.70 19.22 15.28
CA GLU A 91 2.38 19.21 16.71
C GLU A 91 1.87 17.86 17.16
N GLU A 92 0.96 17.26 16.38
CA GLU A 92 0.49 15.89 16.62
C GLU A 92 1.66 14.90 16.65
N ALA A 93 2.54 14.95 15.65
CA ALA A 93 3.73 14.10 15.62
C ALA A 93 4.63 14.31 16.83
N ARG A 94 4.80 15.56 17.30
CA ARG A 94 5.58 15.92 18.48
C ARG A 94 4.98 15.34 19.76
N GLU A 95 3.67 15.43 19.92
CA GLU A 95 2.95 14.85 21.07
C GLU A 95 3.04 13.32 21.10
N LEU A 96 3.18 12.67 19.95
CA LEU A 96 3.32 11.22 19.84
C LEU A 96 4.74 10.70 20.12
N ILE A 97 5.77 11.57 20.16
CA ILE A 97 7.15 11.15 20.46
C ILE A 97 7.25 10.42 21.81
N PRO A 98 6.74 10.98 22.94
CA PRO A 98 6.80 10.28 24.22
C PRO A 98 5.95 9.00 24.26
N HIS A 99 5.07 8.79 23.28
CA HIS A 99 4.24 7.59 23.13
C HIS A 99 4.86 6.56 22.18
N GLY A 100 6.10 6.72 21.74
CA GLY A 100 6.86 5.73 20.99
C GLY A 100 6.61 5.74 19.48
N ILE A 101 6.20 6.87 18.88
CA ILE A 101 6.02 6.93 17.41
C ILE A 101 7.32 6.62 16.67
N ARG A 102 8.50 6.98 17.22
CA ARG A 102 9.80 6.79 16.58
C ARG A 102 10.20 5.31 16.51
N GLU A 103 9.87 4.53 17.53
CA GLU A 103 10.18 3.11 17.66
C GLU A 103 9.17 2.23 16.89
N GLY A 104 8.03 2.79 16.55
CA GLY A 104 6.97 2.08 15.81
C GLY A 104 7.41 1.75 14.39
N LYS A 105 7.51 0.46 14.04
CA LYS A 105 7.95 -0.01 12.70
C LYS A 105 7.11 0.52 11.54
N THR A 106 5.84 0.80 11.78
CA THR A 106 4.88 1.27 10.77
C THR A 106 4.62 2.76 10.90
N SER A 107 4.36 3.25 12.11
CA SER A 107 4.01 4.65 12.38
C SER A 107 5.13 5.62 12.01
N SER A 108 6.37 5.33 12.38
CA SER A 108 7.53 6.17 12.04
C SER A 108 7.78 6.32 10.54
N ARG A 109 7.27 5.38 9.73
CA ARG A 109 7.46 5.33 8.27
C ARG A 109 6.21 5.72 7.48
N ALA A 110 5.12 6.05 8.17
CA ALA A 110 3.90 6.47 7.51
C ALA A 110 4.11 7.82 6.83
N ILE A 111 3.61 7.94 5.59
CA ILE A 111 3.70 9.18 4.80
C ILE A 111 3.00 10.30 5.57
N GLY A 112 3.68 11.40 5.78
CA GLY A 112 3.28 12.52 6.61
C GLY A 112 4.00 12.51 7.96
N TYR A 113 3.90 11.44 8.75
CA TYR A 113 4.58 11.36 10.04
C TYR A 113 6.11 11.31 9.90
N SER A 114 6.64 10.53 8.96
CA SER A 114 8.09 10.49 8.72
C SER A 114 8.66 11.87 8.34
N GLN A 115 7.94 12.66 7.55
CA GLN A 115 8.34 14.00 7.16
C GLN A 115 8.16 15.02 8.30
N ALA A 116 7.08 14.88 9.09
CA ALA A 116 6.87 15.73 10.27
C ALA A 116 7.97 15.48 11.33
N LEU A 117 8.37 14.22 11.54
CA LEU A 117 9.48 13.88 12.43
C LEU A 117 10.82 14.45 11.92
N ALA A 118 11.11 14.33 10.61
CA ALA A 118 12.29 14.92 9.99
C ALA A 118 12.31 16.46 10.11
N GLN A 119 11.14 17.11 10.01
CA GLN A 119 11.01 18.54 10.27
C GLN A 119 11.28 18.89 11.75
N ILE A 120 10.77 18.10 12.69
CA ILE A 120 11.04 18.28 14.13
C ILE A 120 12.53 18.13 14.44
N ASP A 121 13.22 17.22 13.76
CA ASP A 121 14.65 16.95 13.93
C ASP A 121 15.54 17.98 13.20
N GLY A 122 14.96 18.90 12.43
CA GLY A 122 15.69 19.91 11.67
C GLY A 122 16.36 19.38 10.40
N GLU A 123 16.03 18.15 9.98
CA GLU A 123 16.51 17.54 8.73
C GLU A 123 15.81 18.15 7.50
N PHE A 124 14.54 18.54 7.66
CA PHE A 124 13.73 19.20 6.65
C PHE A 124 13.22 20.54 7.15
N THR A 125 13.20 21.53 6.27
CA THR A 125 12.32 22.69 6.42
C THR A 125 10.86 22.29 6.24
N GLU A 126 9.92 23.10 6.68
CA GLU A 126 8.49 22.85 6.46
C GLU A 126 8.16 22.65 4.97
N ALA A 127 8.73 23.49 4.11
CA ALA A 127 8.51 23.42 2.67
C ALA A 127 9.02 22.09 2.07
N GLU A 128 10.17 21.62 2.52
CA GLU A 128 10.73 20.32 2.07
C GLU A 128 9.90 19.15 2.59
N ALA A 129 9.46 19.18 3.84
CA ALA A 129 8.61 18.15 4.42
C ALA A 129 7.27 18.03 3.69
N ILE A 130 6.63 19.15 3.39
CA ILE A 130 5.40 19.21 2.58
C ILE A 130 5.64 18.66 1.19
N ALA A 131 6.68 19.14 0.49
CA ALA A 131 7.00 18.72 -0.89
C ALA A 131 7.29 17.23 -0.97
N ASP A 132 8.04 16.66 -0.03
CA ASP A 132 8.32 15.22 0.01
C ASP A 132 7.06 14.41 0.30
N THR A 133 6.20 14.87 1.21
CA THR A 133 4.90 14.23 1.51
C THR A 133 3.99 14.21 0.30
N VAL A 134 3.88 15.33 -0.44
CA VAL A 134 3.13 15.41 -1.70
C VAL A 134 3.65 14.40 -2.72
N ARG A 135 4.95 14.39 -2.95
CA ARG A 135 5.63 13.48 -3.88
C ARG A 135 5.35 12.00 -3.55
N LEU A 136 5.48 11.63 -2.28
CA LEU A 136 5.26 10.26 -1.83
C LEU A 136 3.78 9.85 -1.90
N THR A 137 2.87 10.76 -1.57
CA THR A 137 1.42 10.52 -1.65
C THR A 137 0.98 10.31 -3.10
N GLN A 138 1.49 11.12 -4.04
CA GLN A 138 1.24 10.94 -5.48
C GLN A 138 1.80 9.61 -6.00
N LYS A 139 3.01 9.22 -5.54
CA LYS A 139 3.60 7.91 -5.87
C LYS A 139 2.76 6.76 -5.32
N TYR A 140 2.22 6.91 -4.11
CA TYR A 140 1.34 5.91 -3.50
C TYR A 140 0.03 5.77 -4.29
N ALA A 141 -0.64 6.86 -4.62
CA ALA A 141 -1.87 6.86 -5.42
C ALA A 141 -1.66 6.18 -6.80
N ARG A 142 -0.52 6.46 -7.45
CA ARG A 142 -0.17 5.79 -8.72
C ARG A 142 -0.04 4.28 -8.57
N ARG A 143 0.60 3.80 -7.49
CA ARG A 143 0.74 2.36 -7.21
C ARG A 143 -0.60 1.71 -6.93
N GLN A 144 -1.48 2.36 -6.16
CA GLN A 144 -2.84 1.88 -5.91
C GLN A 144 -3.59 1.67 -7.23
N MET A 145 -3.63 2.68 -8.09
CA MET A 145 -4.29 2.56 -9.39
C MET A 145 -3.69 1.49 -10.28
N SER A 146 -2.36 1.36 -10.29
CA SER A 146 -1.69 0.29 -11.05
C SER A 146 -2.03 -1.10 -10.53
N TRP A 147 -2.34 -1.24 -9.24
CA TRP A 147 -2.73 -2.50 -8.63
C TRP A 147 -4.20 -2.82 -8.93
N PHE A 148 -5.11 -1.91 -8.65
CA PHE A 148 -6.55 -2.11 -8.85
C PHE A 148 -6.95 -2.28 -10.32
N ARG A 149 -6.26 -1.61 -11.26
CA ARG A 149 -6.55 -1.76 -12.70
C ARG A 149 -6.24 -3.15 -13.27
N ARG A 150 -5.57 -4.01 -12.51
CA ARG A 150 -5.36 -5.41 -12.91
C ARG A 150 -6.57 -6.29 -12.65
N ASP A 151 -7.50 -5.83 -11.83
CA ASP A 151 -8.71 -6.54 -11.50
C ASP A 151 -9.84 -6.12 -12.43
N ASN A 152 -10.23 -7.03 -13.32
CA ASN A 152 -11.27 -6.79 -14.33
C ASN A 152 -12.69 -6.79 -13.74
N ARG A 153 -12.86 -7.23 -12.48
CA ARG A 153 -14.17 -7.30 -11.81
C ARG A 153 -14.62 -5.94 -11.32
N ILE A 154 -13.68 -4.99 -11.13
CA ILE A 154 -13.98 -3.66 -10.62
C ILE A 154 -14.77 -2.86 -11.65
N GLN A 155 -15.97 -2.46 -11.27
CA GLN A 155 -16.81 -1.53 -12.04
C GLN A 155 -16.44 -0.09 -11.67
N TRP A 156 -15.84 0.63 -12.61
CA TRP A 156 -15.31 1.96 -12.37
C TRP A 156 -16.34 3.04 -12.60
N LEU A 157 -16.53 3.92 -11.60
CA LEU A 157 -17.36 5.11 -11.68
C LEU A 157 -16.48 6.36 -11.62
N ASP A 158 -16.87 7.40 -12.39
CA ASP A 158 -16.18 8.69 -12.35
C ASP A 158 -16.77 9.54 -11.21
N TYR A 159 -15.91 10.02 -10.30
CA TYR A 159 -16.35 10.87 -9.20
C TYR A 159 -16.82 12.26 -9.65
N GLN A 160 -16.49 12.68 -10.87
CA GLN A 160 -16.95 13.94 -11.49
C GLN A 160 -18.33 13.80 -12.14
N ASP A 161 -18.87 12.59 -12.24
CA ASP A 161 -20.20 12.35 -12.75
C ASP A 161 -21.25 12.65 -11.66
N ASP A 162 -22.09 13.64 -11.90
CA ASP A 162 -23.19 14.03 -10.99
C ASP A 162 -24.13 12.85 -10.66
N GLN A 163 -24.20 11.85 -11.55
CA GLN A 163 -25.00 10.64 -11.38
C GLN A 163 -24.25 9.49 -10.72
N MET A 164 -23.00 9.68 -10.29
CA MET A 164 -22.16 8.61 -9.72
C MET A 164 -22.89 7.84 -8.61
N ASN A 165 -23.50 8.55 -7.66
CA ASN A 165 -24.21 7.91 -6.55
C ASN A 165 -25.43 7.09 -7.02
N SER A 166 -26.18 7.59 -7.99
CA SER A 166 -27.33 6.88 -8.56
C SER A 166 -26.89 5.64 -9.34
N LYS A 167 -25.79 5.73 -10.09
CA LYS A 167 -25.19 4.60 -10.81
C LYS A 167 -24.67 3.53 -9.84
N ALA A 168 -24.00 3.94 -8.75
CA ALA A 168 -23.56 3.03 -7.71
C ALA A 168 -24.74 2.29 -7.06
N ALA A 169 -25.80 3.02 -6.71
CA ALA A 169 -27.01 2.43 -6.13
C ALA A 169 -27.70 1.45 -7.10
N HIS A 170 -27.74 1.77 -8.39
CA HIS A 170 -28.28 0.89 -9.41
C HIS A 170 -27.49 -0.42 -9.53
N LEU A 171 -26.15 -0.34 -9.59
CA LEU A 171 -25.28 -1.53 -9.60
C LEU A 171 -25.51 -2.43 -8.39
N VAL A 172 -25.67 -1.84 -7.20
CA VAL A 172 -25.98 -2.60 -5.98
C VAL A 172 -27.35 -3.26 -6.07
N SER A 173 -28.37 -2.53 -6.55
CA SER A 173 -29.74 -3.07 -6.71
C SER A 173 -29.77 -4.22 -7.71
N GLU A 174 -29.14 -4.08 -8.88
CA GLU A 174 -29.03 -5.15 -9.86
C GLU A 174 -28.33 -6.37 -9.29
N TRP A 175 -27.25 -6.18 -8.57
CA TRP A 175 -26.48 -7.27 -7.96
C TRP A 175 -27.27 -8.01 -6.88
N LEU A 176 -28.12 -7.29 -6.12
CA LEU A 176 -29.03 -7.87 -5.13
C LEU A 176 -30.31 -8.48 -5.74
N GLY A 177 -30.58 -8.27 -7.03
CA GLY A 177 -31.79 -8.69 -7.70
C GLY A 177 -33.05 -7.88 -7.26
N LEU A 178 -32.85 -6.59 -6.91
CA LEU A 178 -33.91 -5.68 -6.46
C LEU A 178 -34.43 -4.79 -7.60
#